data_95f8e807f25c2d7a32262070fe2d4ee7
#
_entry.id   95f8e807f25c2d7a32262070fe2d4ee7
#
_cell.length_a   1.000
_cell.length_b   1.000
_cell.length_c   1.000
_cell.angle_alpha   90.00
_cell.angle_beta   90.00
_cell.angle_gamma   90.00
#
_symmetry.space_group_name_H-M   'P 1'
#
loop_
_entity.id
_entity.type
_entity.pdbx_description
1 polymer ?
#
loop_
_entity_poly.entity_id
_entity_poly.type
_entity_poly.pdbx_seq_one_letter_code
_entity_poly.pdbx_strand_id
1 'polypeptide(L)'
;MHADSWAIKAKQLGLRSRAVFKLEEILQKTKVLKRGSNIVLDIGSAPGGWSELIKSLSPQAQIFAIDLLEMEPIDGVNFFQEDIANINSIDEIFSLKNKFDLVISDLAHNLSGIRAVDEENIFELNLLTLETASSYLKKDQGYFIMKTFQNSSL
;
A
#
# COMPACT_ATOMS: atom_id res chain seq x y z
N MET A 1 -28.11 10.53 9.76
CA MET A 1 -27.29 9.33 9.70
C MET A 1 -26.87 8.96 8.30
N HIS A 2 -27.77 9.00 7.35
CA HIS A 2 -27.39 8.71 5.95
C HIS A 2 -26.46 9.76 5.35
N ALA A 3 -26.60 11.03 5.76
CA ALA A 3 -25.72 12.11 5.31
C ALA A 3 -24.27 11.87 5.76
N ASP A 4 -24.08 11.37 6.96
CA ASP A 4 -22.73 11.09 7.49
C ASP A 4 -22.05 9.95 6.74
N SER A 5 -22.81 8.89 6.42
CA SER A 5 -22.29 7.77 5.61
C SER A 5 -21.86 8.22 4.23
N TRP A 6 -22.66 9.07 3.60
CA TRP A 6 -22.34 9.64 2.29
C TRP A 6 -21.12 10.54 2.33
N ALA A 7 -21.01 11.39 3.36
CA ALA A 7 -19.86 12.27 3.55
C ALA A 7 -18.57 11.48 3.77
N ILE A 8 -18.65 10.43 4.58
CA ILE A 8 -17.52 9.54 4.83
C ILE A 8 -17.09 8.85 3.53
N LYS A 9 -18.06 8.32 2.78
CA LYS A 9 -17.78 7.63 1.52
C LYS A 9 -17.19 8.58 0.48
N ALA A 10 -17.74 9.78 0.36
CA ALA A 10 -17.23 10.80 -0.56
C ALA A 10 -15.80 11.22 -0.17
N LYS A 11 -15.56 11.37 1.11
CA LYS A 11 -14.24 11.70 1.63
C LYS A 11 -13.23 10.58 1.34
N GLN A 12 -13.63 9.32 1.54
CA GLN A 12 -12.78 8.18 1.22
C GLN A 12 -12.45 8.12 -0.26
N LEU A 13 -13.43 8.34 -1.13
CA LEU A 13 -13.21 8.38 -2.58
C LEU A 13 -12.29 9.53 -2.99
N GLY A 14 -12.45 10.70 -2.36
CA GLY A 14 -11.58 11.85 -2.61
C GLY A 14 -10.15 11.58 -2.19
N LEU A 15 -9.96 10.94 -1.03
CA LEU A 15 -8.65 10.54 -0.55
C LEU A 15 -8.02 9.48 -1.46
N ARG A 16 -8.84 8.54 -1.95
CA ARG A 16 -8.42 7.54 -2.92
C ARG A 16 -7.89 8.21 -4.20
N SER A 17 -8.60 9.20 -4.69
CA SER A 17 -8.18 9.98 -5.86
C SER A 17 -6.89 10.75 -5.64
N ARG A 18 -6.77 11.42 -4.49
CA ARG A 18 -5.59 12.23 -4.18
C ARG A 18 -4.34 11.38 -4.03
N ALA A 19 -4.49 10.23 -3.39
CA ALA A 19 -3.36 9.34 -3.13
C ALA A 19 -2.69 8.86 -4.42
N VAL A 20 -3.44 8.76 -5.52
CA VAL A 20 -2.91 8.20 -6.76
C VAL A 20 -2.02 9.14 -7.53
N PHE A 21 -2.22 10.46 -7.43
CA PHE A 21 -1.48 11.41 -8.28
C PHE A 21 0.04 11.34 -8.07
N LYS A 22 0.46 11.30 -6.82
CA LYS A 22 1.89 11.26 -6.52
C LYS A 22 2.51 9.93 -6.93
N LEU A 23 1.80 8.83 -6.67
CA LEU A 23 2.26 7.52 -7.07
C LEU A 23 2.34 7.41 -8.60
N GLU A 24 1.31 7.88 -9.29
CA GLU A 24 1.30 7.87 -10.76
C GLU A 24 2.51 8.59 -11.32
N GLU A 25 2.82 9.78 -10.78
CA GLU A 25 3.98 10.55 -11.18
C GLU A 25 5.28 9.78 -10.99
N ILE A 26 5.44 9.15 -9.84
CA ILE A 26 6.63 8.35 -9.53
C ILE A 26 6.74 7.16 -10.49
N LEU A 27 5.65 6.44 -10.71
CA LEU A 27 5.64 5.27 -11.58
C LEU A 27 5.99 5.63 -13.03
N GLN A 28 5.50 6.77 -13.50
CA GLN A 28 5.80 7.26 -14.85
C GLN A 28 7.25 7.64 -15.00
N LYS A 29 7.82 8.31 -13.99
CA LYS A 29 9.21 8.76 -14.02
C LYS A 29 10.20 7.61 -13.89
N THR A 30 9.90 6.65 -13.04
CA THR A 30 10.85 5.58 -12.70
C THR A 30 10.69 4.35 -13.57
N LYS A 31 9.55 4.19 -14.22
CA LYS A 31 9.24 3.06 -15.11
C LYS A 31 9.43 1.70 -14.43
N VAL A 32 9.07 1.61 -13.15
CA VAL A 32 9.24 0.38 -12.37
C VAL A 32 8.23 -0.71 -12.71
N LEU A 33 7.09 -0.36 -13.31
CA LEU A 33 6.14 -1.35 -13.78
C LEU A 33 6.59 -1.86 -15.14
N LYS A 34 6.76 -3.17 -15.21
CA LYS A 34 7.18 -3.84 -16.44
C LYS A 34 6.00 -4.01 -17.39
N ARG A 35 6.29 -4.22 -18.65
CA ARG A 35 5.31 -4.74 -19.59
C ARG A 35 4.99 -6.18 -19.20
N GLY A 36 3.71 -6.57 -19.22
CA GLY A 36 3.27 -7.89 -18.86
C GLY A 36 2.99 -8.05 -17.38
N SER A 37 3.44 -9.14 -16.78
CA SER A 37 3.07 -9.49 -15.42
C SER A 37 3.99 -8.83 -14.40
N ASN A 38 3.38 -8.17 -13.42
CA ASN A 38 4.06 -7.64 -12.23
C ASN A 38 3.44 -8.28 -10.99
N ILE A 39 4.26 -8.59 -9.99
CA ILE A 39 3.77 -9.04 -8.68
C ILE A 39 3.99 -7.90 -7.70
N VAL A 40 2.91 -7.39 -7.12
CA VAL A 40 2.91 -6.16 -6.33
C VAL A 40 2.33 -6.42 -4.95
N LEU A 41 2.97 -5.87 -3.93
CA LEU A 41 2.48 -5.89 -2.55
C LEU A 41 2.17 -4.46 -2.13
N ASP A 42 0.93 -4.23 -1.65
CA ASP A 42 0.47 -2.94 -1.15
C ASP A 42 0.26 -3.06 0.37
N ILE A 43 1.15 -2.44 1.12
CA ILE A 43 1.15 -2.49 2.59
C ILE A 43 0.46 -1.25 3.12
N GLY A 44 -0.59 -1.46 3.96
CA GLY A 44 -1.42 -0.35 4.43
C GLY A 44 -2.31 0.16 3.30
N SER A 45 -3.00 -0.75 2.64
CA SER A 45 -3.64 -0.51 1.35
C SER A 45 -4.93 0.30 1.41
N ALA A 46 -5.68 0.27 2.52
CA ALA A 46 -6.96 0.95 2.61
C ALA A 46 -6.77 2.48 2.46
N PRO A 47 -7.64 3.17 1.75
CA PRO A 47 -8.87 2.73 1.09
C PRO A 47 -8.70 2.06 -0.27
N GLY A 48 -7.47 1.94 -0.81
CA GLY A 48 -7.21 1.14 -2.00
C GLY A 48 -6.81 1.93 -3.25
N GLY A 49 -6.55 3.23 -3.10
CA GLY A 49 -6.21 4.06 -4.26
C GLY A 49 -4.95 3.62 -5.01
N TRP A 50 -3.94 3.22 -4.28
CA TRP A 50 -2.69 2.78 -4.88
C TRP A 50 -2.84 1.44 -5.61
N SER A 51 -3.51 0.45 -4.98
CA SER A 51 -3.80 -0.82 -5.65
C SER A 51 -4.64 -0.64 -6.90
N GLU A 52 -5.65 0.24 -6.83
CA GLU A 52 -6.50 0.55 -7.97
C GLU A 52 -5.72 1.16 -9.12
N LEU A 53 -4.83 2.10 -8.82
CA LEU A 53 -3.96 2.71 -9.82
C LEU A 53 -3.04 1.67 -10.49
N ILE A 54 -2.38 0.85 -9.68
CA ILE A 54 -1.49 -0.19 -10.20
C ILE A 54 -2.26 -1.12 -11.13
N LYS A 55 -3.48 -1.51 -10.75
CA LYS A 55 -4.29 -2.39 -11.58
C LYS A 55 -4.67 -1.75 -12.90
N SER A 56 -4.95 -0.45 -12.89
CA SER A 56 -5.27 0.28 -14.12
C SER A 56 -4.08 0.42 -15.04
N LEU A 57 -2.87 0.62 -14.48
CA LEU A 57 -1.64 0.77 -15.27
C LEU A 57 -1.06 -0.56 -15.72
N SER A 58 -1.31 -1.61 -14.97
CA SER A 58 -0.80 -2.96 -15.24
C SER A 58 -1.93 -3.98 -15.05
N PRO A 59 -2.81 -4.13 -16.04
CA PRO A 59 -3.99 -5.00 -15.89
C PRO A 59 -3.66 -6.46 -15.59
N GLN A 60 -2.46 -6.91 -15.95
CA GLN A 60 -2.02 -8.28 -15.71
C GLN A 60 -1.30 -8.44 -14.37
N ALA A 61 -1.16 -7.36 -13.61
CA ALA A 61 -0.48 -7.41 -12.31
C ALA A 61 -1.23 -8.31 -11.34
N GLN A 62 -0.47 -9.09 -10.57
CA GLN A 62 -0.97 -9.79 -9.41
C GLN A 62 -0.73 -8.89 -8.20
N ILE A 63 -1.80 -8.38 -7.62
CA ILE A 63 -1.71 -7.43 -6.52
C ILE A 63 -2.20 -8.09 -5.25
N PHE A 64 -1.37 -8.03 -4.22
CA PHE A 64 -1.67 -8.48 -2.87
C PHE A 64 -1.67 -7.26 -1.96
N ALA A 65 -2.76 -7.05 -1.25
CA ALA A 65 -2.93 -5.88 -0.40
C ALA A 65 -3.21 -6.32 1.02
N ILE A 66 -2.63 -5.62 1.98
CA ILE A 66 -2.79 -5.93 3.41
C ILE A 66 -3.05 -4.64 4.19
N ASP A 67 -4.03 -4.68 5.08
CA ASP A 67 -4.35 -3.57 5.98
C ASP A 67 -5.13 -4.10 7.19
N LEU A 68 -4.97 -3.45 8.33
CA LEU A 68 -5.82 -3.70 9.51
C LEU A 68 -7.25 -3.24 9.28
N LEU A 69 -7.42 -2.19 8.49
CA LEU A 69 -8.73 -1.62 8.18
C LEU A 69 -9.40 -2.40 7.07
N GLU A 70 -10.72 -2.40 7.08
CA GLU A 70 -11.48 -2.92 5.96
C GLU A 70 -11.24 -2.08 4.72
N MET A 71 -11.31 -2.72 3.57
CA MET A 71 -11.17 -2.07 2.29
C MET A 71 -12.25 -2.55 1.34
N GLU A 72 -12.88 -1.62 0.63
CA GLU A 72 -13.82 -1.98 -0.44
C GLU A 72 -13.13 -2.88 -1.45
N PRO A 73 -13.75 -3.99 -1.86
CA PRO A 73 -13.15 -4.88 -2.83
C PRO A 73 -12.77 -4.17 -4.13
N ILE A 74 -11.62 -4.51 -4.66
CA ILE A 74 -11.13 -4.02 -5.95
C ILE A 74 -10.91 -5.23 -6.84
N ASP A 75 -11.52 -5.20 -8.00
CA ASP A 75 -11.42 -6.29 -8.97
C ASP A 75 -9.95 -6.55 -9.32
N GLY A 76 -9.53 -7.80 -9.17
CA GLY A 76 -8.15 -8.17 -9.48
C GLY A 76 -7.14 -7.88 -8.37
N VAL A 77 -7.59 -7.42 -7.20
CA VAL A 77 -6.73 -7.21 -6.04
C VAL A 77 -7.08 -8.22 -4.95
N ASN A 78 -6.07 -8.94 -4.48
CA ASN A 78 -6.22 -9.91 -3.40
C ASN A 78 -5.96 -9.20 -2.08
N PHE A 79 -7.03 -8.88 -1.35
CA PHE A 79 -6.94 -8.14 -0.08
C PHE A 79 -7.01 -9.08 1.11
N PHE A 80 -6.12 -8.82 2.08
CA PHE A 80 -6.08 -9.52 3.36
C PHE A 80 -6.18 -8.50 4.49
N GLN A 81 -7.23 -8.61 5.30
CA GLN A 81 -7.37 -7.78 6.48
C GLN A 81 -6.56 -8.40 7.61
N GLU A 82 -5.36 -7.90 7.80
CA GLU A 82 -4.40 -8.45 8.76
C GLU A 82 -3.38 -7.41 9.16
N ASP A 83 -2.79 -7.58 10.33
CA ASP A 83 -1.64 -6.82 10.78
C ASP A 83 -0.41 -7.19 9.95
N ILE A 84 0.36 -6.18 9.51
CA ILE A 84 1.60 -6.42 8.78
C ILE A 84 2.58 -7.30 9.58
N ALA A 85 2.56 -7.22 10.90
CA ALA A 85 3.41 -8.07 11.75
C ALA A 85 3.14 -9.56 11.52
N ASN A 86 1.98 -9.91 11.03
CA ASN A 86 1.56 -11.29 10.78
C ASN A 86 1.61 -11.67 9.30
N ILE A 87 2.26 -10.88 8.47
CA ILE A 87 2.26 -11.10 7.02
C ILE A 87 2.76 -12.50 6.64
N ASN A 88 3.71 -13.04 7.41
CA ASN A 88 4.24 -14.37 7.14
C ASN A 88 3.23 -15.50 7.38
N SER A 89 2.12 -15.21 8.05
CA SER A 89 1.03 -16.18 8.25
C SER A 89 0.06 -16.25 7.09
N ILE A 90 0.16 -15.34 6.14
CA ILE A 90 -0.67 -15.31 4.94
C ILE A 90 0.02 -16.14 3.86
N ASP A 91 -0.44 -17.38 3.68
CA ASP A 91 0.24 -18.35 2.81
C ASP A 91 0.42 -17.85 1.38
N GLU A 92 -0.59 -17.17 0.83
CA GLU A 92 -0.57 -16.65 -0.53
C GLU A 92 0.55 -15.62 -0.73
N ILE A 93 0.82 -14.83 0.30
CA ILE A 93 1.88 -13.83 0.26
C ILE A 93 3.23 -14.48 0.60
N PHE A 94 3.25 -15.30 1.64
CA PHE A 94 4.47 -15.95 2.11
C PHE A 94 5.13 -16.78 1.02
N SER A 95 4.33 -17.47 0.21
CA SER A 95 4.85 -18.29 -0.89
C SER A 95 5.57 -17.47 -1.96
N LEU A 96 5.36 -16.16 -1.95
CA LEU A 96 5.96 -15.25 -2.93
C LEU A 96 7.14 -14.45 -2.37
N LYS A 97 7.70 -14.85 -1.24
CA LYS A 97 8.91 -14.22 -0.70
C LYS A 97 9.99 -14.14 -1.77
N ASN A 98 10.63 -12.98 -1.86
CA ASN A 98 11.69 -12.68 -2.83
C ASN A 98 11.21 -12.70 -4.28
N LYS A 99 9.90 -12.65 -4.52
CA LYS A 99 9.33 -12.69 -5.87
C LYS A 99 8.56 -11.44 -6.27
N PHE A 100 8.38 -10.49 -5.34
CA PHE A 100 7.67 -9.26 -5.65
C PHE A 100 8.53 -8.31 -6.48
N ASP A 101 7.93 -7.79 -7.52
CA ASP A 101 8.57 -6.78 -8.39
C ASP A 101 8.52 -5.39 -7.76
N LEU A 102 7.44 -5.12 -7.02
CA LEU A 102 7.19 -3.82 -6.42
C LEU A 102 6.49 -4.00 -5.09
N VAL A 103 6.99 -3.29 -4.08
CA VAL A 103 6.30 -3.12 -2.79
C VAL A 103 5.99 -1.64 -2.65
N ILE A 104 4.74 -1.33 -2.36
CA ILE A 104 4.29 0.04 -2.13
C ILE A 104 3.67 0.13 -0.74
N SER A 105 3.77 1.30 -0.12
CA SER A 105 3.17 1.53 1.19
C SER A 105 2.78 2.98 1.39
N ASP A 106 1.53 3.21 1.76
CA ASP A 106 1.00 4.51 2.13
C ASP A 106 0.44 4.45 3.56
N LEU A 107 1.21 3.94 4.50
CA LEU A 107 0.80 3.84 5.90
C LEU A 107 0.55 5.21 6.52
N ALA A 108 1.24 6.24 6.04
CA ALA A 108 1.04 7.62 6.51
C ALA A 108 -0.42 8.05 6.37
N HIS A 109 -1.10 7.61 5.31
CA HIS A 109 -2.50 7.92 5.11
C HIS A 109 -3.38 7.36 6.23
N ASN A 110 -3.12 6.12 6.64
CA ASN A 110 -3.91 5.46 7.68
C ASN A 110 -3.65 6.04 9.06
N LEU A 111 -2.51 6.70 9.26
CA LEU A 111 -2.12 7.30 10.53
C LEU A 111 -2.52 8.77 10.63
N SER A 112 -2.93 9.39 9.54
CA SER A 112 -3.12 10.84 9.47
C SER A 112 -4.20 11.40 10.41
N GLY A 113 -5.16 10.59 10.84
CA GLY A 113 -6.20 10.98 11.77
C GLY A 113 -5.95 10.54 13.22
N ILE A 114 -4.82 9.90 13.50
CA ILE A 114 -4.55 9.29 14.80
C ILE A 114 -3.52 10.14 15.56
N ARG A 115 -4.01 11.04 16.38
CA ARG A 115 -3.13 11.92 17.17
C ARG A 115 -2.32 11.18 18.24
N ALA A 116 -2.81 10.03 18.66
CA ALA A 116 -2.18 9.27 19.73
C ALA A 116 -1.02 8.41 19.28
N VAL A 117 -0.77 8.34 17.98
CA VAL A 117 0.38 7.61 17.45
C VAL A 117 1.60 8.50 17.62
N ASP A 118 2.47 8.15 18.55
CA ASP A 118 3.69 8.92 18.80
C ASP A 118 4.76 8.60 17.74
N GLU A 119 5.82 9.40 17.74
CA GLU A 119 6.90 9.27 16.77
C GLU A 119 7.58 7.90 16.84
N GLU A 120 7.65 7.31 18.01
CA GLU A 120 8.25 5.99 18.21
C GLU A 120 7.44 4.90 17.51
N ASN A 121 6.11 4.94 17.64
CA ASN A 121 5.23 3.98 16.97
C ASN A 121 5.28 4.10 15.45
N ILE A 122 5.36 5.33 14.95
CA ILE A 122 5.52 5.58 13.50
C ILE A 122 6.85 5.01 13.02
N PHE A 123 7.92 5.25 13.79
CA PHE A 123 9.24 4.72 13.46
C PHE A 123 9.26 3.19 13.41
N GLU A 124 8.69 2.54 14.42
CA GLU A 124 8.60 1.08 14.47
C GLU A 124 7.82 0.51 13.29
N LEU A 125 6.70 1.15 12.93
CA LEU A 125 5.88 0.73 11.80
C LEU A 125 6.61 0.89 10.48
N ASN A 126 7.30 2.01 10.31
CA ASN A 126 8.12 2.25 9.12
C ASN A 126 9.25 1.23 9.01
N LEU A 127 9.89 0.91 10.11
CA LEU A 127 10.97 -0.09 10.14
C LEU A 127 10.44 -1.48 9.77
N LEU A 128 9.30 -1.87 10.34
CA LEU A 128 8.67 -3.13 10.02
C LEU A 128 8.28 -3.22 8.54
N THR A 129 7.78 -2.12 8.00
CA THR A 129 7.43 -2.04 6.57
C THR A 129 8.66 -2.21 5.69
N LEU A 130 9.74 -1.55 6.05
CA LEU A 130 11.00 -1.64 5.33
C LEU A 130 11.59 -3.06 5.39
N GLU A 131 11.56 -3.69 6.54
CA GLU A 131 12.02 -5.07 6.72
C GLU A 131 11.17 -6.05 5.90
N THR A 132 9.87 -5.84 5.88
CA THR A 132 8.95 -6.64 5.09
C THR A 132 9.23 -6.50 3.60
N ALA A 133 9.40 -5.27 3.13
CA ALA A 133 9.74 -5.02 1.73
C ALA A 133 11.04 -5.72 1.36
N SER A 134 12.05 -5.63 2.21
CA SER A 134 13.35 -6.29 1.99
C SER A 134 13.21 -7.82 1.86
N SER A 135 12.33 -8.42 2.67
CA SER A 135 12.11 -9.87 2.65
C SER A 135 11.32 -10.36 1.44
N TYR A 136 10.40 -9.54 0.96
CA TYR A 136 9.45 -9.95 -0.08
C TYR A 136 9.86 -9.54 -1.49
N LEU A 137 10.65 -8.48 -1.63
CA LEU A 137 11.13 -8.04 -2.93
C LEU A 137 12.13 -9.02 -3.54
N LYS A 138 12.14 -9.08 -4.86
CA LYS A 138 13.22 -9.71 -5.60
C LYS A 138 14.54 -9.08 -5.16
N LYS A 139 15.58 -9.88 -5.06
CA LYS A 139 16.92 -9.39 -4.67
C LYS A 139 17.49 -8.44 -5.71
N ASP A 140 17.22 -8.73 -6.98
CA ASP A 140 17.59 -7.87 -8.09
C ASP A 140 16.34 -7.35 -8.75
N GLN A 141 16.31 -6.06 -9.13
CA GLN A 141 15.22 -5.45 -9.89
C GLN A 141 13.90 -5.34 -9.13
N GLY A 142 13.92 -5.42 -7.81
CA GLY A 142 12.75 -5.10 -6.99
C GLY A 142 12.78 -3.64 -6.58
N TYR A 143 11.61 -3.01 -6.51
CA TYR A 143 11.49 -1.59 -6.14
C TYR A 143 10.55 -1.40 -4.98
N PHE A 144 10.91 -0.49 -4.09
CA PHE A 144 10.09 -0.13 -2.93
C PHE A 144 9.74 1.36 -2.99
N ILE A 145 8.45 1.65 -2.93
CA ILE A 145 7.94 3.02 -2.88
C ILE A 145 7.13 3.17 -1.60
N MET A 146 7.56 4.07 -0.73
CA MET A 146 6.92 4.29 0.56
C MET A 146 6.67 5.77 0.78
N LYS A 147 5.44 6.10 1.20
CA LYS A 147 5.10 7.43 1.66
C LYS A 147 5.20 7.46 3.17
N THR A 148 5.91 8.43 3.70
CA THR A 148 6.06 8.63 5.15
C THR A 148 5.60 10.01 5.54
N PHE A 149 5.34 10.21 6.83
CA PHE A 149 5.12 11.54 7.36
C PHE A 149 6.40 12.34 7.29
N GLN A 150 6.27 13.56 6.82
CA GLN A 150 7.35 14.55 6.91
C GLN A 150 7.19 15.28 8.23
N ASN A 151 8.23 15.21 9.08
CA ASN A 151 8.21 15.91 10.36
C ASN A 151 8.59 17.35 10.12
N SER A 152 7.67 18.27 10.43
CA SER A 152 7.89 19.69 10.25
C SER A 152 8.94 20.28 11.19
N SER A 153 9.34 19.55 12.23
CA SER A 153 10.38 19.98 13.15
C SER A 153 11.80 19.71 12.64
N LEU A 154 11.91 19.04 11.54
CA LEU A 154 13.16 18.86 10.84
C LEU A 154 13.34 19.93 9.78
#